data_f5acccb1982b3fc2a81efe7cfa575263
#
_entry.id   f5acccb1982b3fc2a81efe7cfa575263
#
_cell.length_a   1.000
_cell.length_b   1.000
_cell.length_c   1.000
_cell.angle_alpha   90.00
_cell.angle_beta   90.00
_cell.angle_gamma   90.00
#
_symmetry.space_group_name_H-M   'P 1'
#
loop_
_entity.id
_entity.type
_entity.pdbx_description
1 polymer ?
#
loop_
_entity_poly.entity_id
_entity_poly.type
_entity_poly.pdbx_seq_one_letter_code
_entity_poly.pdbx_strand_id
1 'polypeptide(L)'
;MKTVPELFGSMVFDDKVMRARLSADVYRSLRDTIRKGKKLDLSVANAVADAMCAWAVENGATHFTHWFQPLTGITSEKHDSFLTLNGNDSILMAFSGKELVQGEPDASSFPNGGLRATFEARGYTVWDPISPAFIKDEVLCIPTAFISYTGEALDKKTPLLRSQVALEEQAKRVLALFGRTPRRVITTIGPEQEYFLIKEEDFLARPDLRLTGRTLFGCPPIKGQELEEHYFGAIRPTVNEFMKELDDELWKLGIPAKTKHNEVAPCQHELAPIFEHG
;
A
#
# COMPACT_ATOMS: atom_id res chain seq x y z
N MET A 1 -22.74 -12.09 9.28
CA MET A 1 -21.37 -11.53 9.28
C MET A 1 -20.46 -12.51 8.55
N LYS A 2 -19.56 -12.03 7.69
CA LYS A 2 -18.50 -12.89 7.13
C LYS A 2 -17.53 -13.26 8.25
N THR A 3 -16.95 -14.46 8.22
CA THR A 3 -15.87 -14.85 9.11
C THR A 3 -14.57 -14.17 8.70
N VAL A 4 -13.58 -14.08 9.59
CA VAL A 4 -12.28 -13.48 9.28
C VAL A 4 -11.62 -14.12 8.04
N PRO A 5 -11.60 -15.46 7.86
CA PRO A 5 -11.09 -16.08 6.64
C PRO A 5 -11.85 -15.75 5.35
N GLU A 6 -13.12 -15.41 5.45
CA GLU A 6 -13.93 -14.97 4.29
C GLU A 6 -13.74 -13.50 3.97
N LEU A 7 -13.35 -12.71 4.97
CA LEU A 7 -13.12 -11.28 4.86
C LEU A 7 -11.70 -10.97 4.38
N PHE A 8 -10.72 -11.72 4.90
CA PHE A 8 -9.30 -11.47 4.66
C PHE A 8 -8.94 -11.53 3.17
N GLY A 9 -8.39 -10.42 2.66
CA GLY A 9 -8.01 -10.28 1.26
C GLY A 9 -9.17 -10.20 0.28
N SER A 10 -10.42 -10.00 0.75
CA SER A 10 -11.59 -9.96 -0.15
C SER A 10 -11.54 -8.83 -1.17
N MET A 11 -10.79 -7.76 -0.89
CA MET A 11 -10.56 -6.62 -1.77
C MET A 11 -9.14 -6.61 -2.35
N VAL A 12 -8.49 -7.78 -2.46
CA VAL A 12 -7.11 -7.90 -2.94
C VAL A 12 -7.04 -8.82 -4.16
N PHE A 13 -6.35 -8.37 -5.20
CA PHE A 13 -6.04 -9.20 -6.37
C PHE A 13 -4.85 -10.09 -6.05
N ASP A 14 -5.06 -11.03 -5.14
CA ASP A 14 -4.03 -11.92 -4.58
C ASP A 14 -3.72 -13.12 -5.47
N ASP A 15 -2.82 -13.99 -5.01
CA ASP A 15 -2.45 -15.23 -5.72
C ASP A 15 -3.64 -16.14 -5.98
N LYS A 16 -4.62 -16.20 -5.08
CA LYS A 16 -5.83 -17.01 -5.22
C LYS A 16 -6.71 -16.47 -6.37
N VAL A 17 -6.90 -15.15 -6.42
CA VAL A 17 -7.67 -14.49 -7.48
C VAL A 17 -6.94 -14.62 -8.81
N MET A 18 -5.63 -14.36 -8.85
CA MET A 18 -4.82 -14.53 -10.07
C MET A 18 -4.90 -15.95 -10.62
N ARG A 19 -4.80 -16.96 -9.76
CA ARG A 19 -4.87 -18.36 -10.15
C ARG A 19 -6.25 -18.77 -10.69
N ALA A 20 -7.30 -18.17 -10.19
CA ALA A 20 -8.65 -18.44 -10.64
C ALA A 20 -9.00 -17.74 -11.97
N ARG A 21 -8.36 -16.62 -12.28
CA ARG A 21 -8.72 -15.75 -13.42
C ARG A 21 -7.75 -15.78 -14.59
N LEU A 22 -6.51 -16.15 -14.37
CA LEU A 22 -5.50 -16.26 -15.41
C LEU A 22 -5.44 -17.67 -15.99
N SER A 23 -5.10 -17.77 -17.27
CA SER A 23 -4.76 -19.08 -17.82
C SER A 23 -3.53 -19.66 -17.12
N ALA A 24 -3.41 -20.99 -17.07
CA ALA A 24 -2.32 -21.66 -16.39
C ALA A 24 -0.92 -21.20 -16.89
N ASP A 25 -0.81 -20.87 -18.17
CA ASP A 25 0.44 -20.45 -18.79
C ASP A 25 0.80 -19.01 -18.42
N VAL A 26 -0.18 -18.10 -18.46
CA VAL A 26 -0.02 -16.69 -18.03
C VAL A 26 0.36 -16.64 -16.55
N TYR A 27 -0.37 -17.38 -15.71
CA TYR A 27 -0.08 -17.45 -14.28
C TYR A 27 1.33 -17.97 -14.01
N ARG A 28 1.75 -19.05 -14.66
CA ARG A 28 3.12 -19.59 -14.50
C ARG A 28 4.18 -18.59 -14.96
N SER A 29 3.97 -17.92 -16.10
CA SER A 29 4.88 -16.91 -16.62
C SER A 29 5.03 -15.72 -15.67
N LEU A 30 3.92 -15.23 -15.13
CA LEU A 30 3.92 -14.16 -14.11
C LEU A 30 4.70 -14.59 -12.86
N ARG A 31 4.40 -15.77 -12.31
CA ARG A 31 5.09 -16.30 -11.12
C ARG A 31 6.60 -16.51 -11.34
N ASP A 32 6.98 -16.95 -12.53
CA ASP A 32 8.39 -17.09 -12.90
C ASP A 32 9.09 -15.73 -13.02
N THR A 33 8.41 -14.71 -13.57
CA THR A 33 8.90 -13.34 -13.66
C THR A 33 9.15 -12.76 -12.27
N ILE A 34 8.17 -12.87 -11.37
CA ILE A 34 8.28 -12.44 -9.97
C ILE A 34 9.45 -13.15 -9.27
N ARG A 35 9.53 -14.47 -9.38
CA ARG A 35 10.58 -15.27 -8.72
C ARG A 35 11.99 -14.96 -9.21
N LYS A 36 12.13 -14.63 -10.48
CA LYS A 36 13.43 -14.41 -11.13
C LYS A 36 13.82 -12.94 -11.22
N GLY A 37 12.91 -12.02 -10.85
CA GLY A 37 13.13 -10.58 -10.96
C GLY A 37 13.34 -10.13 -12.42
N LYS A 38 12.64 -10.73 -13.38
CA LYS A 38 12.77 -10.41 -14.79
C LYS A 38 11.76 -9.35 -15.20
N LYS A 39 12.01 -8.72 -16.35
CA LYS A 39 11.04 -7.82 -16.99
C LYS A 39 9.79 -8.63 -17.38
N LEU A 40 8.61 -8.08 -17.12
CA LEU A 40 7.34 -8.68 -17.51
C LEU A 40 7.15 -8.58 -19.04
N ASP A 41 6.73 -9.67 -19.65
CA ASP A 41 6.33 -9.70 -21.05
C ASP A 41 5.00 -8.95 -21.24
N LEU A 42 4.89 -8.18 -22.33
CA LEU A 42 3.71 -7.35 -22.59
C LEU A 42 2.44 -8.18 -22.81
N SER A 43 2.56 -9.37 -23.41
CA SER A 43 1.42 -10.26 -23.61
C SER A 43 0.88 -10.80 -22.29
N VAL A 44 1.77 -11.11 -21.37
CA VAL A 44 1.42 -11.51 -19.99
C VAL A 44 0.81 -10.32 -19.25
N ALA A 45 1.40 -9.12 -19.41
CA ALA A 45 0.87 -7.91 -18.79
C ALA A 45 -0.55 -7.57 -19.26
N ASN A 46 -0.85 -7.71 -20.55
CA ASN A 46 -2.20 -7.51 -21.08
C ASN A 46 -3.20 -8.48 -20.46
N ALA A 47 -2.88 -9.76 -20.42
CA ALA A 47 -3.77 -10.76 -19.83
C ALA A 47 -4.00 -10.54 -18.32
N VAL A 48 -2.99 -10.06 -17.61
CA VAL A 48 -3.11 -9.70 -16.19
C VAL A 48 -3.97 -8.44 -16.03
N ALA A 49 -3.77 -7.43 -16.88
CA ALA A 49 -4.54 -6.19 -16.85
C ALA A 49 -6.03 -6.45 -17.12
N ASP A 50 -6.35 -7.26 -18.12
CA ASP A 50 -7.72 -7.64 -18.43
C ASP A 50 -8.40 -8.36 -17.25
N ALA A 51 -7.71 -9.33 -16.66
CA ALA A 51 -8.23 -10.08 -15.51
C ALA A 51 -8.38 -9.19 -14.26
N MET A 52 -7.45 -8.27 -14.04
CA MET A 52 -7.47 -7.31 -12.93
C MET A 52 -8.60 -6.30 -13.10
N CYS A 53 -8.78 -5.77 -14.31
CA CYS A 53 -9.88 -4.86 -14.64
C CYS A 53 -11.24 -5.52 -14.43
N ALA A 54 -11.44 -6.72 -14.99
CA ALA A 54 -12.68 -7.47 -14.83
C ALA A 54 -13.00 -7.73 -13.35
N TRP A 55 -12.00 -8.17 -12.59
CA TRP A 55 -12.13 -8.38 -11.15
C TRP A 55 -12.47 -7.08 -10.41
N ALA A 56 -11.81 -5.98 -10.74
CA ALA A 56 -12.02 -4.70 -10.08
C ALA A 56 -13.44 -4.18 -10.33
N VAL A 57 -13.91 -4.22 -11.57
CA VAL A 57 -15.27 -3.80 -11.95
C VAL A 57 -16.33 -4.66 -11.27
N GLU A 58 -16.15 -5.99 -11.22
CA GLU A 58 -17.06 -6.90 -10.51
C GLU A 58 -17.13 -6.60 -9.00
N ASN A 59 -16.09 -6.03 -8.42
CA ASN A 59 -16.03 -5.60 -7.02
C ASN A 59 -16.35 -4.11 -6.82
N GLY A 60 -16.92 -3.44 -7.82
CA GLY A 60 -17.45 -2.09 -7.73
C GLY A 60 -16.45 -0.97 -8.02
N ALA A 61 -15.24 -1.27 -8.47
CA ALA A 61 -14.28 -0.24 -8.84
C ALA A 61 -14.70 0.44 -10.16
N THR A 62 -14.61 1.76 -10.17
CA THR A 62 -14.89 2.61 -11.35
C THR A 62 -13.65 3.26 -11.91
N HIS A 63 -12.63 3.38 -11.08
CA HIS A 63 -11.36 4.04 -11.38
C HIS A 63 -10.17 3.16 -10.98
N PHE A 64 -9.01 3.51 -11.50
CA PHE A 64 -7.73 2.95 -11.07
C PHE A 64 -6.71 4.06 -10.81
N THR A 65 -5.70 3.74 -10.01
CA THR A 65 -4.55 4.59 -9.77
C THR A 65 -3.28 3.76 -9.66
N HIS A 66 -2.17 4.30 -10.15
CA HIS A 66 -0.84 3.78 -9.84
C HIS A 66 -0.49 4.25 -8.43
N TRP A 67 -0.70 3.35 -7.46
CA TRP A 67 -0.51 3.66 -6.04
C TRP A 67 0.95 3.51 -5.65
N PHE A 68 1.51 4.56 -5.10
CA PHE A 68 2.84 4.56 -4.50
C PHE A 68 2.78 5.24 -3.14
N GLN A 69 3.64 4.80 -2.23
CA GLN A 69 3.64 5.38 -0.90
C GLN A 69 4.12 6.83 -0.97
N PRO A 70 3.30 7.80 -0.60
CA PRO A 70 3.62 9.22 -0.67
C PRO A 70 4.69 9.59 0.36
N LEU A 71 5.43 10.65 0.06
CA LEU A 71 6.42 11.23 0.98
C LEU A 71 5.77 12.03 2.10
N THR A 72 4.52 12.44 1.91
CA THR A 72 3.71 13.17 2.89
C THR A 72 2.46 12.38 3.18
N GLY A 73 2.12 12.09 4.41
CA GLY A 73 1.06 11.21 4.88
C GLY A 73 -0.23 11.10 4.06
N ILE A 74 -0.84 12.22 3.66
CA ILE A 74 -2.08 12.25 2.85
C ILE A 74 -1.76 12.82 1.48
N THR A 75 -2.01 12.04 0.44
CA THR A 75 -1.84 12.48 -0.95
C THR A 75 -3.04 12.11 -1.79
N SER A 76 -3.31 12.94 -2.79
CA SER A 76 -4.24 12.61 -3.86
C SER A 76 -3.42 12.14 -5.05
N GLU A 77 -3.44 10.84 -5.32
CA GLU A 77 -2.91 10.29 -6.56
C GLU A 77 -3.87 10.63 -7.71
N LYS A 78 -3.33 10.63 -8.93
CA LYS A 78 -4.16 10.74 -10.12
C LYS A 78 -4.98 9.47 -10.29
N HIS A 79 -6.30 9.63 -10.36
CA HIS A 79 -7.24 8.55 -10.64
C HIS A 79 -7.72 8.64 -12.08
N ASP A 80 -7.58 7.56 -12.83
CA ASP A 80 -8.12 7.41 -14.17
C ASP A 80 -9.34 6.48 -14.15
N SER A 81 -10.41 6.84 -14.85
CA SER A 81 -11.54 5.93 -14.98
C SER A 81 -11.21 4.82 -15.97
N PHE A 82 -11.84 3.65 -15.80
CA PHE A 82 -11.74 2.56 -16.78
C PHE A 82 -12.47 2.86 -18.09
N LEU A 83 -13.12 4.00 -18.20
CA LEU A 83 -13.97 4.37 -19.33
C LEU A 83 -13.14 4.55 -20.60
N THR A 84 -13.49 3.76 -21.63
CA THR A 84 -12.91 3.88 -22.97
C THR A 84 -14.04 4.02 -23.99
N LEU A 85 -13.90 4.97 -24.92
CA LEU A 85 -14.86 5.17 -25.99
C LEU A 85 -14.59 4.20 -27.14
N ASN A 86 -15.60 3.45 -27.52
CA ASN A 86 -15.52 2.40 -28.57
C ASN A 86 -16.05 2.92 -29.94
N GLY A 87 -15.74 4.11 -30.36
CA GLY A 87 -16.02 4.61 -31.73
C GLY A 87 -17.46 4.53 -32.27
N ASN A 88 -18.36 3.78 -31.63
CA ASN A 88 -19.75 3.50 -32.00
C ASN A 88 -20.73 3.98 -30.92
N ASP A 89 -20.46 5.08 -30.25
CA ASP A 89 -21.25 5.62 -29.13
C ASP A 89 -21.42 4.66 -27.94
N SER A 90 -20.62 3.61 -27.88
CA SER A 90 -20.58 2.68 -26.74
C SER A 90 -19.39 2.91 -25.85
N ILE A 91 -19.59 2.66 -24.56
CA ILE A 91 -18.57 2.78 -23.52
C ILE A 91 -18.08 1.38 -23.15
N LEU A 92 -16.77 1.21 -23.09
CA LEU A 92 -16.13 0.01 -22.57
C LEU A 92 -15.40 0.34 -21.26
N MET A 93 -15.39 -0.62 -20.34
CA MET A 93 -14.52 -0.59 -19.20
C MET A 93 -13.25 -1.37 -19.55
N ALA A 94 -12.12 -0.68 -19.72
CA ALA A 94 -10.87 -1.28 -20.16
C ALA A 94 -9.66 -0.71 -19.43
N PHE A 95 -8.63 -1.55 -19.34
CA PHE A 95 -7.35 -1.23 -18.75
C PHE A 95 -6.27 -2.07 -19.44
N SER A 96 -5.23 -1.47 -19.97
CA SER A 96 -4.25 -2.18 -20.80
C SER A 96 -3.02 -2.61 -20.00
N GLY A 97 -2.32 -3.64 -20.50
CA GLY A 97 -1.05 -4.06 -19.92
C GLY A 97 0.04 -3.00 -20.03
N LYS A 98 -0.06 -2.08 -21.00
CA LYS A 98 0.86 -0.94 -21.08
C LYS A 98 0.65 0.01 -19.91
N GLU A 99 -0.60 0.31 -19.57
CA GLU A 99 -0.95 1.13 -18.39
C GLU A 99 -0.55 0.44 -17.10
N LEU A 100 -0.64 -0.90 -17.03
CA LEU A 100 -0.21 -1.68 -15.88
C LEU A 100 1.31 -1.61 -15.68
N VAL A 101 2.09 -1.86 -16.74
CA VAL A 101 3.55 -2.10 -16.62
C VAL A 101 4.34 -0.83 -16.43
N GLN A 102 4.01 0.22 -17.16
CA GLN A 102 4.79 1.46 -17.17
C GLN A 102 3.90 2.66 -17.49
N GLY A 103 3.86 3.60 -16.57
CA GLY A 103 3.29 4.93 -16.78
C GLY A 103 4.37 6.00 -16.82
N GLU A 104 4.04 7.14 -17.39
CA GLU A 104 4.85 8.36 -17.37
C GLU A 104 4.02 9.49 -16.73
N PRO A 105 3.85 9.45 -15.39
CA PRO A 105 3.03 10.44 -14.71
C PRO A 105 3.67 11.82 -14.78
N ASP A 106 2.83 12.83 -14.86
CA ASP A 106 3.25 14.22 -14.72
C ASP A 106 3.61 14.52 -13.26
N ALA A 107 4.62 15.35 -13.07
CA ALA A 107 5.06 15.84 -11.77
C ALA A 107 3.96 16.52 -10.94
N SER A 108 3.01 17.14 -11.58
CA SER A 108 1.85 17.77 -10.93
C SER A 108 0.97 16.78 -10.17
N SER A 109 1.11 15.49 -10.47
CA SER A 109 0.39 14.41 -9.78
C SER A 109 1.03 14.01 -8.44
N PHE A 110 2.16 14.60 -8.05
CA PHE A 110 2.90 14.24 -6.84
C PHE A 110 2.90 15.35 -5.79
N PRO A 111 2.71 15.03 -4.51
CA PRO A 111 2.61 16.01 -3.43
C PRO A 111 3.86 16.89 -3.26
N ASN A 112 5.02 16.37 -3.61
CA ASN A 112 6.32 17.06 -3.51
C ASN A 112 6.76 17.72 -4.81
N GLY A 113 5.92 17.74 -5.83
CA GLY A 113 6.24 18.36 -7.13
C GLY A 113 6.59 19.84 -7.03
N GLY A 114 6.07 20.54 -6.02
CA GLY A 114 6.33 21.98 -5.78
C GLY A 114 7.75 22.34 -5.35
N LEU A 115 8.54 21.37 -4.91
CA LEU A 115 9.95 21.57 -4.51
C LEU A 115 10.95 21.14 -5.59
N ARG A 116 10.46 20.61 -6.71
CA ARG A 116 11.30 20.13 -7.81
C ARG A 116 10.94 20.85 -9.10
N ALA A 117 11.93 21.07 -9.95
CA ALA A 117 11.65 21.50 -11.30
C ALA A 117 10.84 20.43 -12.04
N THR A 118 9.90 20.84 -12.89
CA THR A 118 8.96 19.93 -13.56
C THR A 118 9.66 18.79 -14.32
N PHE A 119 10.85 19.03 -14.87
CA PHE A 119 11.62 18.01 -15.55
C PHE A 119 12.25 16.98 -14.60
N GLU A 120 12.55 17.35 -13.34
CA GLU A 120 13.09 16.44 -12.32
C GLU A 120 12.01 15.55 -11.71
N ALA A 121 10.77 15.98 -11.77
CA ALA A 121 9.65 15.26 -11.22
C ALA A 121 9.00 14.30 -12.24
N ARG A 122 9.47 14.25 -13.47
CA ARG A 122 9.08 13.25 -14.46
C ARG A 122 9.91 11.99 -14.30
N GLY A 123 9.26 10.86 -14.52
CA GLY A 123 9.91 9.57 -14.43
C GLY A 123 9.00 8.44 -14.89
N TYR A 124 9.36 7.25 -14.49
CA TYR A 124 8.61 6.05 -14.80
C TYR A 124 7.94 5.51 -13.55
N THR A 125 6.66 5.21 -13.64
CA THR A 125 6.00 4.29 -12.72
C THR A 125 6.17 2.88 -13.25
N VAL A 126 6.51 1.97 -12.38
CA VAL A 126 6.70 0.55 -12.72
C VAL A 126 5.85 -0.28 -11.77
N TRP A 127 4.94 -1.08 -12.32
CA TRP A 127 4.17 -2.01 -11.50
C TRP A 127 5.09 -2.91 -10.68
N ASP A 128 4.78 -3.03 -9.40
CA ASP A 128 5.43 -4.00 -8.52
C ASP A 128 4.55 -5.25 -8.40
N PRO A 129 4.85 -6.31 -9.13
CA PRO A 129 4.04 -7.54 -9.13
C PRO A 129 4.19 -8.38 -7.85
N ILE A 130 5.09 -8.01 -6.93
CA ILE A 130 5.23 -8.68 -5.63
C ILE A 130 4.24 -8.14 -4.60
N SER A 131 3.70 -6.95 -4.83
CA SER A 131 2.66 -6.36 -4.00
C SER A 131 1.32 -6.47 -4.73
N PRO A 132 0.32 -7.13 -4.14
CA PRO A 132 -0.96 -7.32 -4.80
C PRO A 132 -1.71 -5.99 -4.95
N ALA A 133 -2.40 -5.81 -6.08
CA ALA A 133 -3.33 -4.71 -6.27
C ALA A 133 -4.55 -4.90 -5.36
N PHE A 134 -5.18 -3.82 -4.97
CA PHE A 134 -6.32 -3.85 -4.05
C PHE A 134 -7.35 -2.77 -4.41
N ILE A 135 -8.57 -2.95 -3.93
CA ILE A 135 -9.65 -1.99 -4.12
C ILE A 135 -9.89 -1.26 -2.80
N LYS A 136 -9.88 0.06 -2.86
CA LYS A 136 -10.22 0.96 -1.75
C LYS A 136 -11.03 2.13 -2.30
N ASP A 137 -12.16 2.44 -1.65
CA ASP A 137 -13.03 3.57 -2.02
C ASP A 137 -13.42 3.55 -3.53
N GLU A 138 -13.83 2.37 -4.04
CA GLU A 138 -14.22 2.13 -5.45
C GLU A 138 -13.09 2.38 -6.47
N VAL A 139 -11.83 2.44 -6.01
CA VAL A 139 -10.64 2.64 -6.84
C VAL A 139 -9.74 1.41 -6.78
N LEU A 140 -9.34 0.89 -7.93
CA LEU A 140 -8.28 -0.10 -8.04
C LEU A 140 -6.93 0.57 -7.82
N CYS A 141 -6.29 0.26 -6.71
CA CYS A 141 -4.95 0.73 -6.36
C CYS A 141 -3.91 -0.30 -6.84
N ILE A 142 -3.02 0.12 -7.72
CA ILE A 142 -1.97 -0.74 -8.30
C ILE A 142 -0.63 -0.35 -7.67
N PRO A 143 -0.04 -1.20 -6.82
CA PRO A 143 1.24 -0.91 -6.19
C PRO A 143 2.35 -0.69 -7.21
N THR A 144 3.04 0.43 -7.10
CA THR A 144 3.95 0.94 -8.12
C THR A 144 5.20 1.52 -7.47
N ALA A 145 6.34 1.31 -8.08
CA ALA A 145 7.57 2.04 -7.81
C ALA A 145 7.64 3.25 -8.74
N PHE A 146 8.19 4.35 -8.27
CA PHE A 146 8.38 5.57 -9.05
C PHE A 146 9.85 5.99 -9.07
N ILE A 147 10.40 6.08 -10.28
CA ILE A 147 11.82 6.32 -10.53
C ILE A 147 11.96 7.46 -11.54
N SER A 148 12.83 8.44 -11.26
CA SER A 148 13.15 9.51 -12.21
C SER A 148 13.80 8.96 -13.48
N TYR A 149 13.85 9.76 -14.54
CA TYR A 149 14.57 9.40 -15.78
C TYR A 149 16.08 9.14 -15.55
N THR A 150 16.65 9.71 -14.49
CA THR A 150 18.04 9.52 -14.08
C THR A 150 18.23 8.37 -13.09
N GLY A 151 17.14 7.68 -12.68
CA GLY A 151 17.17 6.52 -11.82
C GLY A 151 17.06 6.82 -10.32
N GLU A 152 16.77 8.05 -9.94
CA GLU A 152 16.53 8.44 -8.55
C GLU A 152 15.18 7.95 -8.06
N ALA A 153 15.09 7.55 -6.80
CA ALA A 153 13.84 7.17 -6.19
C ALA A 153 12.96 8.41 -5.93
N LEU A 154 11.73 8.38 -6.39
CA LEU A 154 10.74 9.43 -6.19
C LEU A 154 9.63 9.03 -5.21
N ASP A 155 9.69 7.80 -4.71
CA ASP A 155 8.78 7.23 -3.70
C ASP A 155 9.55 6.68 -2.51
N LYS A 156 8.85 6.09 -1.54
CA LYS A 156 9.45 5.41 -0.38
C LYS A 156 9.70 3.91 -0.64
N LYS A 157 8.98 3.30 -1.56
CA LYS A 157 9.09 1.87 -1.85
C LYS A 157 10.40 1.53 -2.57
N THR A 158 10.82 2.35 -3.53
CA THR A 158 12.07 2.14 -4.26
C THR A 158 13.29 2.06 -3.32
N PRO A 159 13.49 2.97 -2.36
CA PRO A 159 14.56 2.84 -1.37
C PRO A 159 14.45 1.55 -0.53
N LEU A 160 13.24 1.16 -0.12
CA LEU A 160 13.02 -0.08 0.61
C LEU A 160 13.47 -1.29 -0.20
N LEU A 161 13.01 -1.43 -1.44
CA LEU A 161 13.37 -2.55 -2.32
C LEU A 161 14.89 -2.60 -2.58
N ARG A 162 15.53 -1.45 -2.80
CA ARG A 162 16.99 -1.35 -2.97
C ARG A 162 17.73 -1.76 -1.70
N SER A 163 17.25 -1.35 -0.53
CA SER A 163 17.86 -1.71 0.75
C SER A 163 17.80 -3.22 1.01
N GLN A 164 16.71 -3.87 0.64
CA GLN A 164 16.57 -5.33 0.76
C GLN A 164 17.59 -6.08 -0.11
N VAL A 165 17.80 -5.63 -1.35
CA VAL A 165 18.82 -6.22 -2.24
C VAL A 165 20.22 -6.08 -1.64
N ALA A 166 20.57 -4.88 -1.17
CA ALA A 166 21.86 -4.62 -0.54
C ALA A 166 22.07 -5.45 0.73
N LEU A 167 21.03 -5.57 1.56
CA LEU A 167 21.07 -6.36 2.78
C LEU A 167 21.19 -7.86 2.50
N GLU A 168 20.45 -8.38 1.51
CA GLU A 168 20.55 -9.78 1.09
C GLU A 168 21.99 -10.14 0.68
N GLU A 169 22.64 -9.27 -0.09
CA GLU A 169 24.03 -9.48 -0.53
C GLU A 169 24.99 -9.57 0.67
N GLN A 170 24.91 -8.62 1.59
CA GLN A 170 25.80 -8.62 2.77
C GLN A 170 25.48 -9.79 3.72
N ALA A 171 24.22 -10.11 3.92
CA ALA A 171 23.82 -11.24 4.75
C ALA A 171 24.36 -12.58 4.19
N LYS A 172 24.31 -12.77 2.87
CA LYS A 172 24.93 -13.94 2.23
C LYS A 172 26.44 -14.01 2.45
N ARG A 173 27.14 -12.87 2.39
CA ARG A 173 28.58 -12.82 2.69
C ARG A 173 28.87 -13.25 4.12
N VAL A 174 28.10 -12.77 5.09
CA VAL A 174 28.25 -13.18 6.50
C VAL A 174 27.95 -14.67 6.67
N LEU A 175 26.85 -15.16 6.11
CA LEU A 175 26.46 -16.56 6.22
C LEU A 175 27.47 -17.52 5.58
N ALA A 176 28.18 -17.10 4.53
CA ALA A 176 29.25 -17.88 3.92
C ALA A 176 30.40 -18.15 4.88
N LEU A 177 30.70 -17.24 5.83
CA LEU A 177 31.72 -17.47 6.87
C LEU A 177 31.35 -18.62 7.82
N PHE A 178 30.06 -18.95 7.90
CA PHE A 178 29.54 -20.08 8.69
C PHE A 178 29.26 -21.33 7.82
N GLY A 179 29.77 -21.35 6.59
CA GLY A 179 29.53 -22.46 5.63
C GLY A 179 28.09 -22.55 5.13
N ARG A 180 27.31 -21.48 5.24
CA ARG A 180 25.92 -21.42 4.77
C ARG A 180 25.83 -20.67 3.44
N THR A 181 25.22 -21.28 2.45
CA THR A 181 25.02 -20.68 1.11
C THR A 181 23.54 -20.68 0.72
N PRO A 182 22.70 -19.84 1.37
CA PRO A 182 21.29 -19.79 1.06
C PRO A 182 21.07 -19.18 -0.34
N ARG A 183 20.01 -19.63 -1.02
CA ARG A 183 19.62 -19.07 -2.31
C ARG A 183 19.17 -17.61 -2.18
N ARG A 184 18.41 -17.30 -1.13
CA ARG A 184 17.91 -15.96 -0.81
C ARG A 184 17.96 -15.71 0.70
N VAL A 185 18.12 -14.45 1.05
CA VAL A 185 17.88 -13.92 2.40
C VAL A 185 16.82 -12.86 2.27
N ILE A 186 15.74 -13.02 3.02
CA ILE A 186 14.58 -12.15 2.93
C ILE A 186 14.44 -11.42 4.26
N THR A 187 14.17 -10.12 4.20
CA THR A 187 13.81 -9.33 5.37
C THR A 187 12.33 -9.46 5.67
N THR A 188 11.99 -9.41 6.93
CA THR A 188 10.60 -9.27 7.38
C THR A 188 10.43 -7.95 8.09
N ILE A 189 9.23 -7.39 8.01
CA ILE A 189 8.86 -6.14 8.64
C ILE A 189 7.48 -6.28 9.29
N GLY A 190 7.31 -5.70 10.47
CA GLY A 190 6.04 -5.60 11.18
C GLY A 190 5.86 -4.15 11.60
N PRO A 191 5.28 -3.28 10.75
CA PRO A 191 5.04 -1.90 11.12
C PRO A 191 3.95 -1.82 12.17
N GLU A 192 4.16 -1.00 13.18
CA GLU A 192 3.19 -0.68 14.22
C GLU A 192 2.64 0.71 13.96
N GLN A 193 1.33 0.88 14.17
CA GLN A 193 0.68 2.17 14.01
C GLN A 193 0.14 2.65 15.34
N GLU A 194 0.76 3.68 15.87
CA GLU A 194 0.28 4.41 17.04
C GLU A 194 -0.63 5.56 16.59
N TYR A 195 -1.72 5.78 17.32
CA TYR A 195 -2.70 6.80 16.94
C TYR A 195 -3.48 7.35 18.14
N PHE A 196 -4.06 8.53 17.95
CA PHE A 196 -5.01 9.17 18.84
C PHE A 196 -6.35 9.31 18.14
N LEU A 197 -7.45 9.03 18.82
CA LEU A 197 -8.78 9.36 18.34
C LEU A 197 -9.21 10.70 18.92
N ILE A 198 -9.63 11.60 18.05
CA ILE A 198 -10.20 12.90 18.41
C ILE A 198 -11.57 13.02 17.77
N LYS A 199 -12.44 13.82 18.38
CA LYS A 199 -13.74 14.10 17.78
C LYS A 199 -13.57 14.97 16.53
N GLU A 200 -14.40 14.71 15.52
CA GLU A 200 -14.39 15.49 14.28
C GLU A 200 -14.66 16.98 14.54
N GLU A 201 -15.59 17.30 15.44
CA GLU A 201 -15.89 18.67 15.83
C GLU A 201 -14.66 19.41 16.39
N ASP A 202 -13.85 18.73 17.20
CA ASP A 202 -12.60 19.28 17.75
C ASP A 202 -11.54 19.45 16.64
N PHE A 203 -11.44 18.50 15.73
CA PHE A 203 -10.57 18.63 14.56
C PHE A 203 -10.95 19.83 13.68
N LEU A 204 -12.24 19.99 13.39
CA LEU A 204 -12.75 21.10 12.57
C LEU A 204 -12.55 22.46 13.23
N ALA A 205 -12.60 22.53 14.56
CA ALA A 205 -12.39 23.76 15.33
C ALA A 205 -10.90 24.16 15.43
N ARG A 206 -9.96 23.26 15.12
CA ARG A 206 -8.52 23.45 15.27
C ARG A 206 -7.80 23.69 13.94
N PRO A 207 -7.45 24.94 13.59
CA PRO A 207 -6.74 25.24 12.34
C PRO A 207 -5.39 24.52 12.22
N ASP A 208 -4.66 24.34 13.30
CA ASP A 208 -3.40 23.63 13.31
C ASP A 208 -3.56 22.16 12.89
N LEU A 209 -4.55 21.44 13.41
CA LEU A 209 -4.84 20.06 13.01
C LEU A 209 -5.29 19.98 11.54
N ARG A 210 -6.21 20.87 11.14
CA ARG A 210 -6.77 20.89 9.77
C ARG A 210 -5.73 21.20 8.70
N LEU A 211 -4.85 22.16 8.96
CA LEU A 211 -3.93 22.71 7.95
C LEU A 211 -2.56 22.02 7.97
N THR A 212 -2.14 21.49 9.11
CA THR A 212 -0.78 20.89 9.25
C THR A 212 -0.79 19.40 9.60
N GLY A 213 -1.96 18.84 9.93
CA GLY A 213 -2.07 17.44 10.36
C GLY A 213 -1.45 17.14 11.72
N ARG A 214 -1.13 18.17 12.52
CA ARG A 214 -0.50 18.03 13.83
C ARG A 214 -0.90 19.16 14.77
N THR A 215 -0.74 18.93 16.07
CA THR A 215 -0.87 19.95 17.09
C THR A 215 0.35 20.90 17.05
N LEU A 216 0.10 22.18 16.86
CA LEU A 216 1.13 23.24 16.97
C LEU A 216 1.08 23.93 18.33
N PHE A 217 -0.12 24.05 18.90
CA PHE A 217 -0.36 24.67 20.18
C PHE A 217 -1.13 23.71 21.09
N GLY A 218 -0.69 23.58 22.32
CA GLY A 218 -1.33 22.74 23.31
C GLY A 218 -0.61 22.79 24.64
N CYS A 219 -1.16 22.11 25.61
CA CYS A 219 -0.48 21.88 26.88
C CYS A 219 -0.26 20.37 27.06
N PRO A 220 0.70 19.98 27.92
CA PRO A 220 0.86 18.58 28.31
C PRO A 220 -0.44 18.04 28.92
N PRO A 221 -0.71 16.74 28.85
CA PRO A 221 -1.81 16.13 29.57
C PRO A 221 -1.60 16.31 31.09
N ILE A 222 -2.70 16.33 31.85
CA ILE A 222 -2.65 16.44 33.33
C ILE A 222 -1.85 15.28 33.91
N LYS A 223 -1.94 14.10 33.30
CA LYS A 223 -1.22 12.90 33.67
C LYS A 223 -0.32 12.50 32.50
N GLY A 224 0.95 12.23 32.77
CA GLY A 224 1.90 11.76 31.78
C GLY A 224 1.96 10.24 31.65
N GLN A 225 3.15 9.70 31.47
CA GLN A 225 3.39 8.27 31.28
C GLN A 225 3.79 7.54 32.58
N GLU A 226 3.54 8.17 33.72
CA GLU A 226 3.93 7.66 35.04
C GLU A 226 3.26 6.30 35.29
N LEU A 227 4.09 5.35 35.73
CA LEU A 227 3.68 3.98 36.09
C LEU A 227 2.99 3.21 34.95
N GLU A 228 3.04 3.70 33.71
CA GLU A 228 2.43 3.06 32.53
C GLU A 228 0.92 2.77 32.71
N GLU A 229 0.24 3.60 33.48
CA GLU A 229 -1.17 3.35 33.87
C GLU A 229 -2.12 3.32 32.66
N HIS A 230 -1.86 4.11 31.64
CA HIS A 230 -2.70 4.08 30.44
C HIS A 230 -2.53 2.78 29.65
N TYR A 231 -1.31 2.26 29.56
CA TYR A 231 -1.01 1.00 28.87
C TYR A 231 -1.84 -0.16 29.40
N PHE A 232 -1.96 -0.27 30.71
CA PHE A 232 -2.73 -1.31 31.40
C PHE A 232 -4.20 -0.93 31.64
N GLY A 233 -4.61 0.25 31.22
CA GLY A 233 -5.96 0.77 31.41
C GLY A 233 -7.00 0.10 30.51
N ALA A 234 -8.27 0.33 30.82
CA ALA A 234 -9.38 -0.16 30.00
C ALA A 234 -9.48 0.63 28.68
N ILE A 235 -9.74 -0.07 27.60
CA ILE A 235 -10.08 0.54 26.31
C ILE A 235 -11.54 1.04 26.40
N ARG A 236 -11.76 2.32 26.11
CA ARG A 236 -13.09 2.92 26.11
C ARG A 236 -13.98 2.28 25.05
N PRO A 237 -15.30 2.12 25.28
CA PRO A 237 -16.21 1.47 24.33
C PRO A 237 -16.14 2.05 22.90
N THR A 238 -16.15 3.36 22.77
CA THR A 238 -16.05 4.04 21.44
C THR A 238 -14.75 3.75 20.71
N VAL A 239 -13.63 3.67 21.45
CA VAL A 239 -12.33 3.29 20.89
C VAL A 239 -12.34 1.83 20.48
N ASN A 240 -12.92 0.95 21.30
CA ASN A 240 -13.01 -0.47 20.97
C ASN A 240 -13.91 -0.74 19.74
N GLU A 241 -14.97 0.03 19.56
CA GLU A 241 -15.80 -0.02 18.35
C GLU A 241 -15.00 0.39 17.11
N PHE A 242 -14.31 1.51 17.17
CA PHE A 242 -13.39 1.94 16.11
C PHE A 242 -12.34 0.87 15.78
N MET A 243 -11.70 0.28 16.79
CA MET A 243 -10.70 -0.77 16.60
C MET A 243 -11.25 -2.00 15.88
N LYS A 244 -12.52 -2.36 16.13
CA LYS A 244 -13.19 -3.48 15.45
C LYS A 244 -13.46 -3.17 13.99
N GLU A 245 -13.98 -1.99 13.70
CA GLU A 245 -14.22 -1.55 12.33
C GLU A 245 -12.91 -1.43 11.54
N LEU A 246 -11.85 -0.91 12.17
CA LEU A 246 -10.52 -0.82 11.59
C LEU A 246 -9.95 -2.21 11.24
N ASP A 247 -10.08 -3.18 12.14
CA ASP A 247 -9.65 -4.56 11.86
C ASP A 247 -10.36 -5.12 10.62
N ASP A 248 -11.69 -4.95 10.53
CA ASP A 248 -12.47 -5.44 9.39
C ASP A 248 -12.01 -4.80 8.06
N GLU A 249 -11.76 -3.49 8.02
CA GLU A 249 -11.27 -2.79 6.83
C GLU A 249 -9.85 -3.22 6.45
N LEU A 250 -8.96 -3.37 7.42
CA LEU A 250 -7.60 -3.82 7.18
C LEU A 250 -7.57 -5.28 6.66
N TRP A 251 -8.41 -6.15 7.24
CA TRP A 251 -8.50 -7.54 6.76
C TRP A 251 -9.04 -7.64 5.33
N LYS A 252 -10.01 -6.82 4.94
CA LYS A 252 -10.45 -6.75 3.52
C LYS A 252 -9.30 -6.44 2.58
N LEU A 253 -8.40 -5.57 3.00
CA LEU A 253 -7.20 -5.18 2.25
C LEU A 253 -6.03 -6.18 2.40
N GLY A 254 -6.24 -7.32 3.07
CA GLY A 254 -5.21 -8.34 3.26
C GLY A 254 -4.12 -7.95 4.25
N ILE A 255 -4.33 -6.91 5.06
CA ILE A 255 -3.39 -6.50 6.10
C ILE A 255 -3.63 -7.37 7.33
N PRO A 256 -2.64 -8.13 7.81
CA PRO A 256 -2.80 -9.09 8.90
C PRO A 256 -2.77 -8.40 10.28
N ALA A 257 -3.64 -7.39 10.47
CA ALA A 257 -3.82 -6.73 11.76
C ALA A 257 -4.19 -7.76 12.82
N LYS A 258 -3.43 -7.81 13.92
CA LYS A 258 -3.56 -8.86 14.93
C LYS A 258 -3.72 -8.30 16.33
N THR A 259 -2.94 -7.31 16.69
CA THR A 259 -2.87 -6.80 18.06
C THR A 259 -3.36 -5.36 18.08
N LYS A 260 -4.16 -5.05 19.10
CA LYS A 260 -4.63 -3.71 19.42
C LYS A 260 -4.66 -3.52 20.92
N HIS A 261 -4.14 -2.41 21.41
CA HIS A 261 -4.07 -2.08 22.82
C HIS A 261 -3.88 -0.57 23.04
N ASN A 262 -3.86 -0.16 24.30
CA ASN A 262 -3.46 1.19 24.67
C ASN A 262 -1.93 1.31 24.67
N GLU A 263 -1.43 2.48 24.30
CA GLU A 263 -0.04 2.86 24.45
C GLU A 263 0.26 3.55 25.78
N VAL A 264 1.54 3.75 26.08
CA VAL A 264 2.00 4.37 27.33
C VAL A 264 1.56 5.83 27.41
N ALA A 265 1.55 6.55 26.31
CA ALA A 265 1.08 7.93 26.28
C ALA A 265 -0.43 8.01 26.51
N PRO A 266 -0.90 8.94 27.33
CA PRO A 266 -2.32 9.08 27.60
C PRO A 266 -3.16 9.25 26.33
N CYS A 267 -4.22 8.45 26.20
CA CYS A 267 -5.13 8.42 25.04
C CYS A 267 -4.51 7.99 23.71
N GLN A 268 -3.30 7.47 23.71
CA GLN A 268 -2.69 6.83 22.55
C GLN A 268 -3.07 5.35 22.50
N HIS A 269 -3.26 4.84 21.30
CA HIS A 269 -3.60 3.45 21.04
C HIS A 269 -2.69 2.91 19.95
N GLU A 270 -2.54 1.61 19.87
CA GLU A 270 -1.71 0.94 18.90
C GLU A 270 -2.45 -0.16 18.16
N LEU A 271 -2.04 -0.33 16.92
CA LEU A 271 -2.37 -1.44 16.06
C LEU A 271 -1.07 -2.06 15.55
N ALA A 272 -0.91 -3.38 15.73
CA ALA A 272 0.24 -4.13 15.24
C ALA A 272 -0.19 -5.29 14.32
N PRO A 273 0.27 -5.36 13.08
CA PRO A 273 0.08 -6.51 12.21
C PRO A 273 1.10 -7.61 12.51
N ILE A 274 0.83 -8.81 12.00
CA ILE A 274 1.86 -9.87 11.92
C ILE A 274 2.95 -9.37 10.97
N PHE A 275 4.22 -9.61 11.32
CA PHE A 275 5.32 -9.31 10.42
C PHE A 275 5.27 -10.20 9.16
N GLU A 276 5.54 -9.58 8.03
CA GLU A 276 5.52 -10.19 6.70
C GLU A 276 6.81 -9.86 5.94
N HIS A 277 6.95 -10.37 4.74
CA HIS A 277 8.04 -10.00 3.86
C HIS A 277 7.97 -8.50 3.55
N GLY A 278 9.06 -7.79 3.77
CA GLY A 278 9.15 -6.36 3.54
C GLY A 278 9.26 -5.98 2.07
#